data_7851562585f054ac2508ad7505276e47
#
_entry.id   7851562585f054ac2508ad7505276e47
#
_cell.length_a   1.000
_cell.length_b   1.000
_cell.length_c   1.000
_cell.angle_alpha   90.00
_cell.angle_beta   90.00
_cell.angle_gamma   90.00
#
_symmetry.space_group_name_H-M   'P 1'
#
loop_
_entity.id
_entity.type
_entity.pdbx_description
1 polymer ?
#
loop_
_entity_poly.entity_id
_entity_poly.type
_entity_poly.pdbx_seq_one_letter_code
_entity_poly.pdbx_strand_id
1 'polypeptide(L)'
;HTQGSGKSLSMVFYAHQLLKNLLSATLLVLTDRLDLNDQLHSTFASCSDYLRQKPIKATDGENLYELLEKRKSHGIIFANIQKFKDRDKLITSRSDVIVISDEAHRTQSNTKTKIDTQTGELKLGFAAIVRKLLPNAAFIGFTGTPIEQDDNDTREVFGNYIDIYDMTQAVEDGATVPVYYESRLVKLDLDEDTLKLLDDEYDKLAEEGADEQDIKRSKSENARLRALLSAPQTIDTLCKDIINHYENNRADLLTGKAMIVAIDRATGI
;
A
#
# COMPACT_ATOMS: atom_id res chain seq x y z
N HIS A 1 13.75 1.30 0.72
CA HIS A 1 13.92 1.70 2.11
C HIS A 1 12.89 1.03 3.00
N THR A 2 13.31 0.34 4.06
CA THR A 2 12.39 -0.33 4.99
C THR A 2 11.44 0.64 5.70
N GLN A 3 10.34 0.11 6.25
CA GLN A 3 9.39 0.92 7.01
C GLN A 3 10.05 1.45 8.30
N GLY A 4 9.73 2.69 8.68
CA GLY A 4 10.31 3.33 9.86
C GLY A 4 11.72 3.94 9.66
N SER A 5 12.37 3.73 8.52
CA SER A 5 13.74 4.19 8.24
C SER A 5 13.86 5.66 7.80
N GLY A 6 12.79 6.45 7.90
CA GLY A 6 12.82 7.86 7.49
C GLY A 6 12.59 8.12 6.00
N LYS A 7 12.01 7.18 5.26
CA LYS A 7 11.71 7.28 3.81
C LYS A 7 11.11 8.64 3.40
N SER A 8 10.14 9.15 4.16
CA SER A 8 9.50 10.44 3.86
C SER A 8 10.48 11.62 3.91
N LEU A 9 11.45 11.63 4.84
CA LEU A 9 12.50 12.64 4.90
C LEU A 9 13.50 12.49 3.75
N SER A 10 13.85 11.24 3.40
CA SER A 10 14.69 10.97 2.21
C SER A 10 14.04 11.52 0.94
N MET A 11 12.72 11.40 0.80
CA MET A 11 11.96 11.99 -0.31
C MET A 11 12.03 13.53 -0.30
N VAL A 12 11.96 14.16 0.88
CA VAL A 12 12.14 15.62 1.03
C VAL A 12 13.55 16.07 0.59
N PHE A 13 14.59 15.37 1.06
CA PHE A 13 15.98 15.66 0.66
C PHE A 13 16.19 15.49 -0.84
N TYR A 14 15.65 14.42 -1.40
CA TYR A 14 15.71 14.17 -2.84
C TYR A 14 14.98 15.27 -3.63
N ALA A 15 13.77 15.64 -3.21
CA ALA A 15 13.01 16.73 -3.81
C ALA A 15 13.79 18.05 -3.78
N HIS A 16 14.43 18.38 -2.64
CA HIS A 16 15.27 19.57 -2.53
C HIS A 16 16.43 19.54 -3.54
N GLN A 17 17.13 18.40 -3.65
CA GLN A 17 18.25 18.28 -4.60
C GLN A 17 17.77 18.40 -6.05
N LEU A 18 16.62 17.81 -6.39
CA LEU A 18 16.04 17.97 -7.73
C LEU A 18 15.73 19.43 -8.05
N LEU A 19 15.03 20.13 -7.15
CA LEU A 19 14.64 21.52 -7.35
C LEU A 19 15.84 22.48 -7.38
N LYS A 20 16.91 22.16 -6.66
CA LYS A 20 18.15 22.92 -6.67
C LYS A 20 18.92 22.78 -8.00
N ASN A 21 18.95 21.58 -8.57
CA ASN A 21 19.76 21.28 -9.74
C ASN A 21 18.96 21.39 -11.05
N LEU A 22 17.65 21.27 -11.00
CA LEU A 22 16.73 21.31 -12.15
C LEU A 22 15.73 22.44 -11.97
N LEU A 23 16.11 23.65 -12.34
CA LEU A 23 15.37 24.90 -12.07
C LEU A 23 13.96 24.93 -12.68
N SER A 24 13.69 24.15 -13.72
CA SER A 24 12.36 24.05 -14.35
C SER A 24 11.53 22.89 -13.82
N ALA A 25 12.11 21.97 -13.05
CA ALA A 25 11.43 20.72 -12.67
C ALA A 25 10.14 20.96 -11.88
N THR A 26 9.08 20.27 -12.27
CA THR A 26 7.85 20.13 -11.50
C THR A 26 7.81 18.73 -10.90
N LEU A 27 7.77 18.63 -9.59
CA LEU A 27 7.69 17.36 -8.87
C LEU A 27 6.23 17.01 -8.64
N LEU A 28 5.82 15.83 -9.08
CA LEU A 28 4.51 15.24 -8.83
C LEU A 28 4.67 14.09 -7.88
N VAL A 29 4.27 14.28 -6.62
CA VAL A 29 4.31 13.23 -5.59
C VAL A 29 2.99 12.47 -5.60
N LEU A 30 3.07 11.17 -5.91
CA LEU A 30 1.93 10.28 -6.01
C LEU A 30 1.90 9.29 -4.85
N THR A 31 0.71 9.13 -4.28
CA THR A 31 0.41 8.12 -3.25
C THR A 31 -0.81 7.31 -3.64
N ASP A 32 -0.92 6.09 -3.13
CA ASP A 32 -2.09 5.22 -3.36
C ASP A 32 -3.25 5.58 -2.42
N ARG A 33 -2.97 5.88 -1.16
CA ARG A 33 -3.98 6.11 -0.11
C ARG A 33 -4.06 7.59 0.26
N LEU A 34 -5.28 8.05 0.58
CA LEU A 34 -5.52 9.45 0.96
C LEU A 34 -4.84 9.81 2.28
N ASP A 35 -4.89 8.93 3.28
CA ASP A 35 -4.24 9.14 4.58
C ASP A 35 -2.72 9.26 4.46
N LEU A 36 -2.09 8.41 3.62
CA LEU A 36 -0.66 8.51 3.32
C LEU A 36 -0.31 9.80 2.56
N ASN A 37 -1.20 10.24 1.66
CA ASN A 37 -1.03 11.52 0.96
C ASN A 37 -0.99 12.68 1.95
N ASP A 38 -1.91 12.68 2.93
CA ASP A 38 -2.00 13.75 3.94
C ASP A 38 -0.77 13.75 4.85
N GLN A 39 -0.34 12.58 5.30
CA GLN A 39 0.86 12.43 6.13
C GLN A 39 2.13 12.89 5.40
N LEU A 40 2.33 12.42 4.17
CA LEU A 40 3.52 12.77 3.38
C LEU A 40 3.50 14.27 3.00
N HIS A 41 2.34 14.80 2.59
CA HIS A 41 2.17 16.23 2.33
C HIS A 41 2.50 17.07 3.57
N SER A 42 2.04 16.67 4.76
CA SER A 42 2.33 17.36 6.02
C SER A 42 3.84 17.37 6.31
N THR A 43 4.54 16.25 6.07
CA THR A 43 6.01 16.19 6.21
C THR A 43 6.70 17.18 5.28
N PHE A 44 6.31 17.24 4.01
CA PHE A 44 6.86 18.20 3.06
C PHE A 44 6.51 19.63 3.41
N ALA A 45 5.29 19.89 3.87
CA ALA A 45 4.84 21.21 4.29
C ALA A 45 5.64 21.74 5.50
N SER A 46 5.96 20.87 6.45
CA SER A 46 6.81 21.20 7.61
C SER A 46 8.25 21.54 7.19
N CYS A 47 8.69 21.06 6.03
CA CYS A 47 10.01 21.33 5.47
C CYS A 47 10.00 22.44 4.38
N SER A 48 8.94 23.27 4.30
CA SER A 48 8.76 24.26 3.24
C SER A 48 9.90 25.26 3.16
N ASP A 49 10.48 25.67 4.28
CA ASP A 49 11.62 26.60 4.33
C ASP A 49 12.87 25.96 3.71
N TYR A 50 13.12 24.70 4.02
CA TYR A 50 14.22 23.93 3.43
C TYR A 50 14.02 23.73 1.93
N LEU A 51 12.81 23.39 1.51
CA LEU A 51 12.42 23.20 0.10
C LEU A 51 12.34 24.53 -0.65
N ARG A 52 12.28 25.67 0.05
CA ARG A 52 12.02 27.02 -0.47
C ARG A 52 10.74 27.09 -1.31
N GLN A 53 9.80 26.22 -1.00
CA GLN A 53 8.51 26.08 -1.69
C GLN A 53 7.46 25.48 -0.77
N LYS A 54 6.22 25.91 -0.97
CA LYS A 54 5.06 25.27 -0.35
C LYS A 54 4.54 24.17 -1.28
N PRO A 55 4.45 22.92 -0.84
CA PRO A 55 3.80 21.87 -1.60
C PRO A 55 2.31 22.19 -1.78
N ILE A 56 1.77 21.89 -2.94
CA ILE A 56 0.36 22.10 -3.27
C ILE A 56 -0.31 20.72 -3.35
N LYS A 57 -1.43 20.56 -2.69
CA LYS A 57 -2.25 19.34 -2.79
C LYS A 57 -3.36 19.56 -3.81
N ALA A 58 -3.41 18.71 -4.84
CA ALA A 58 -4.52 18.73 -5.78
C ALA A 58 -5.83 18.33 -5.08
N THR A 59 -6.88 19.08 -5.28
CA THR A 59 -8.20 18.82 -4.67
C THR A 59 -8.92 17.66 -5.35
N ASP A 60 -8.88 17.66 -6.68
CA ASP A 60 -9.53 16.66 -7.54
C ASP A 60 -8.74 16.46 -8.84
N GLY A 61 -9.28 15.68 -9.77
CA GLY A 61 -8.64 15.39 -11.03
C GLY A 61 -8.52 16.63 -11.93
N GLU A 62 -9.55 17.48 -12.01
CA GLU A 62 -9.51 18.69 -12.83
C GLU A 62 -8.48 19.69 -12.33
N ASN A 63 -8.44 19.90 -11.03
CA ASN A 63 -7.44 20.75 -10.40
C ASN A 63 -6.01 20.22 -10.61
N LEU A 64 -5.82 18.89 -10.54
CA LEU A 64 -4.52 18.28 -10.86
C LEU A 64 -4.08 18.61 -12.28
N TYR A 65 -5.00 18.52 -13.25
CA TYR A 65 -4.69 18.84 -14.64
C TYR A 65 -4.37 20.31 -14.84
N GLU A 66 -5.14 21.21 -14.23
CA GLU A 66 -4.85 22.63 -14.27
C GLU A 66 -3.48 22.96 -13.69
N LEU A 67 -3.13 22.34 -12.55
CA LEU A 67 -1.84 22.53 -11.91
C LEU A 67 -0.67 22.07 -12.78
N LEU A 68 -0.83 20.98 -13.53
CA LEU A 68 0.21 20.45 -14.42
C LEU A 68 0.27 21.17 -15.76
N GLU A 69 -0.87 21.56 -16.34
CA GLU A 69 -0.96 22.22 -17.62
C GLU A 69 -0.58 23.70 -17.55
N LYS A 70 -1.15 24.43 -16.57
CA LYS A 70 -0.96 25.88 -16.45
C LYS A 70 0.37 26.26 -15.80
N ARG A 71 0.97 25.35 -15.03
CA ARG A 71 2.25 25.60 -14.39
C ARG A 71 3.39 25.45 -15.38
N LYS A 72 4.02 26.55 -15.70
CA LYS A 72 5.11 26.57 -16.69
C LYS A 72 6.42 25.97 -16.19
N SER A 73 6.65 26.00 -14.89
CA SER A 73 7.85 25.44 -14.27
C SER A 73 7.77 25.42 -12.74
N HIS A 74 8.60 24.60 -12.12
CA HIS A 74 9.01 24.64 -10.72
C HIS A 74 7.88 24.50 -9.70
N GLY A 75 7.88 23.44 -8.94
CA GLY A 75 6.93 23.25 -7.85
C GLY A 75 6.75 21.80 -7.43
N ILE A 76 6.08 21.63 -6.29
CA ILE A 76 5.77 20.33 -5.73
C ILE A 76 4.24 20.19 -5.66
N ILE A 77 3.72 19.20 -6.37
CA ILE A 77 2.29 18.89 -6.45
C ILE A 77 2.07 17.51 -5.83
N PHE A 78 1.12 17.41 -4.90
CA PHE A 78 0.68 16.16 -4.31
C PHE A 78 -0.63 15.70 -4.90
N ALA A 79 -0.70 14.44 -5.28
CA ALA A 79 -1.92 13.84 -5.78
C ALA A 79 -2.04 12.37 -5.33
N ASN A 80 -3.28 11.93 -5.16
CA ASN A 80 -3.57 10.52 -5.07
C ASN A 80 -3.72 9.94 -6.49
N ILE A 81 -3.25 8.73 -6.72
CA ILE A 81 -3.24 8.08 -8.03
C ILE A 81 -4.65 7.95 -8.63
N GLN A 82 -5.67 7.86 -7.80
CA GLN A 82 -7.07 7.76 -8.24
C GLN A 82 -7.58 9.02 -8.96
N LYS A 83 -6.88 10.17 -8.81
CA LYS A 83 -7.23 11.42 -9.52
C LYS A 83 -6.91 11.41 -11.01
N PHE A 84 -6.24 10.35 -11.48
CA PHE A 84 -5.98 10.11 -12.91
C PHE A 84 -7.08 9.29 -13.60
N LYS A 85 -8.14 8.87 -12.88
CA LYS A 85 -9.27 8.17 -13.49
C LYS A 85 -10.02 9.08 -14.46
N ASP A 86 -10.64 8.47 -15.45
CA ASP A 86 -11.61 9.08 -16.35
C ASP A 86 -11.09 10.06 -17.41
N ARG A 87 -9.77 10.03 -17.73
CA ARG A 87 -9.25 10.78 -18.88
C ARG A 87 -8.36 9.95 -19.78
N ASP A 88 -8.65 10.07 -21.08
CA ASP A 88 -7.84 9.48 -22.17
C ASP A 88 -6.89 10.48 -22.81
N LYS A 89 -6.97 11.76 -22.45
CA LYS A 89 -6.19 12.83 -23.09
C LYS A 89 -4.93 13.12 -22.33
N LEU A 90 -3.83 13.25 -23.06
CA LEU A 90 -2.53 13.75 -22.60
C LEU A 90 -2.71 14.96 -21.66
N ILE A 91 -2.06 14.92 -20.49
CA ILE A 91 -2.05 16.05 -19.56
C ILE A 91 -1.00 17.06 -20.01
N THR A 92 0.23 16.59 -20.20
CA THR A 92 1.33 17.45 -20.66
C THR A 92 2.39 16.61 -21.38
N SER A 93 3.03 17.21 -22.38
CA SER A 93 4.19 16.64 -23.06
C SER A 93 5.52 17.12 -22.47
N ARG A 94 5.50 17.83 -21.33
CA ARG A 94 6.70 18.35 -20.68
C ARG A 94 7.61 17.21 -20.24
N SER A 95 8.91 17.37 -20.46
CA SER A 95 9.97 16.45 -20.04
C SER A 95 10.60 16.83 -18.69
N ASP A 96 10.23 17.98 -18.13
CA ASP A 96 10.69 18.48 -16.84
C ASP A 96 9.72 18.16 -15.68
N VAL A 97 8.77 17.25 -15.90
CA VAL A 97 7.93 16.66 -14.85
C VAL A 97 8.61 15.42 -14.30
N ILE A 98 8.79 15.37 -12.99
CA ILE A 98 9.34 14.21 -12.28
C ILE A 98 8.29 13.66 -11.35
N VAL A 99 7.89 12.42 -11.58
CA VAL A 99 6.91 11.69 -10.77
C VAL A 99 7.63 10.91 -9.68
N ILE A 100 7.32 11.22 -8.44
CA ILE A 100 7.81 10.52 -7.24
C ILE A 100 6.66 9.70 -6.68
N SER A 101 6.73 8.37 -6.81
CA SER A 101 5.69 7.47 -6.31
C SER A 101 6.07 6.89 -4.97
N ASP A 102 5.26 7.11 -3.94
CA ASP A 102 5.36 6.40 -2.67
C ASP A 102 4.60 5.07 -2.75
N GLU A 103 5.09 4.06 -2.01
CA GLU A 103 4.61 2.69 -2.05
C GLU A 103 4.49 2.15 -3.50
N ALA A 104 5.56 2.32 -4.25
CA ALA A 104 5.61 2.07 -5.69
C ALA A 104 5.15 0.64 -6.08
N HIS A 105 5.37 -0.35 -5.20
CA HIS A 105 4.91 -1.72 -5.39
C HIS A 105 3.37 -1.84 -5.46
N ARG A 106 2.62 -0.95 -4.79
CA ARG A 106 1.15 -0.95 -4.79
C ARG A 106 0.58 -0.17 -5.96
N THR A 107 1.17 0.97 -6.26
CA THR A 107 0.65 1.91 -7.25
C THR A 107 0.94 1.45 -8.67
N GLN A 108 1.97 0.65 -8.86
CA GLN A 108 2.55 0.41 -10.17
C GLN A 108 2.60 -1.07 -10.60
N SER A 109 2.27 -2.02 -9.70
CA SER A 109 2.23 -3.45 -10.02
C SER A 109 1.15 -3.85 -11.05
N ASN A 110 0.25 -2.93 -11.41
CA ASN A 110 -0.81 -3.16 -12.39
C ASN A 110 -0.48 -2.52 -13.75
N THR A 111 0.63 -2.91 -14.35
CA THR A 111 0.89 -2.65 -15.79
C THR A 111 0.03 -3.56 -16.68
N LYS A 112 -0.40 -4.71 -16.14
CA LYS A 112 -1.22 -5.68 -16.88
C LYS A 112 -2.64 -5.17 -17.04
N THR A 113 -3.10 -5.18 -18.27
CA THR A 113 -4.48 -4.95 -18.63
C THR A 113 -5.34 -6.05 -18.01
N LYS A 114 -6.24 -5.71 -17.11
CA LYS A 114 -7.23 -6.66 -16.58
C LYS A 114 -8.50 -6.52 -17.40
N ILE A 115 -9.05 -7.66 -17.83
CA ILE A 115 -10.38 -7.68 -18.43
C ILE A 115 -11.39 -7.60 -17.28
N ASP A 116 -12.26 -6.61 -17.33
CA ASP A 116 -13.40 -6.56 -16.42
C ASP A 116 -14.35 -7.71 -16.80
N THR A 117 -14.47 -8.67 -15.90
CA THR A 117 -15.29 -9.88 -16.13
C THR A 117 -16.78 -9.59 -16.25
N GLN A 118 -17.24 -8.40 -15.84
CA GLN A 118 -18.66 -8.00 -15.97
C GLN A 118 -18.95 -7.21 -17.25
N THR A 119 -18.00 -6.38 -17.71
CA THR A 119 -18.20 -5.50 -18.86
C THR A 119 -17.41 -5.95 -20.09
N GLY A 120 -16.44 -6.85 -19.95
CA GLY A 120 -15.52 -7.25 -21.03
C GLY A 120 -14.51 -6.17 -21.42
N GLU A 121 -14.48 -5.03 -20.74
CA GLU A 121 -13.59 -3.93 -21.04
C GLU A 121 -12.18 -4.13 -20.49
N LEU A 122 -11.20 -3.70 -21.27
CA LEU A 122 -9.78 -3.73 -20.87
C LEU A 122 -9.49 -2.57 -19.91
N LYS A 123 -9.31 -2.86 -18.63
CA LYS A 123 -8.85 -1.86 -17.64
C LYS A 123 -7.33 -1.83 -17.60
N LEU A 124 -6.75 -0.73 -18.05
CA LEU A 124 -5.33 -0.43 -17.89
C LEU A 124 -5.00 -0.24 -16.42
N GLY A 125 -3.87 -0.79 -15.97
CA GLY A 125 -3.35 -0.48 -14.64
C GLY A 125 -3.01 1.01 -14.49
N PHE A 126 -3.08 1.52 -13.26
CA PHE A 126 -2.84 2.95 -12.99
C PHE A 126 -1.48 3.45 -13.47
N ALA A 127 -0.44 2.62 -13.36
CA ALA A 127 0.89 2.96 -13.86
C ALA A 127 0.89 3.25 -15.36
N ALA A 128 0.21 2.40 -16.13
CA ALA A 128 0.08 2.58 -17.57
C ALA A 128 -0.71 3.84 -17.91
N ILE A 129 -1.77 4.15 -17.13
CA ILE A 129 -2.56 5.38 -17.29
C ILE A 129 -1.66 6.61 -17.04
N VAL A 130 -0.95 6.68 -15.92
CA VAL A 130 -0.11 7.83 -15.60
C VAL A 130 0.99 8.02 -16.66
N ARG A 131 1.62 6.94 -17.15
CA ARG A 131 2.61 7.01 -18.23
C ARG A 131 2.02 7.48 -19.55
N LYS A 132 0.80 7.03 -19.89
CA LYS A 132 0.09 7.49 -21.10
C LYS A 132 -0.23 8.99 -21.02
N LEU A 133 -0.56 9.49 -19.83
CA LEU A 133 -0.93 10.89 -19.60
C LEU A 133 0.28 11.81 -19.45
N LEU A 134 1.43 11.27 -19.06
CA LEU A 134 2.72 11.98 -18.83
C LEU A 134 3.87 11.24 -19.55
N PRO A 135 3.87 11.13 -20.88
CA PRO A 135 4.77 10.24 -21.61
C PRO A 135 6.25 10.62 -21.53
N ASN A 136 6.56 11.89 -21.29
CA ASN A 136 7.92 12.41 -21.23
C ASN A 136 8.40 12.66 -19.80
N ALA A 137 7.59 12.34 -18.78
CA ALA A 137 7.98 12.50 -17.39
C ALA A 137 9.02 11.45 -16.97
N ALA A 138 9.92 11.84 -16.08
CA ALA A 138 10.77 10.89 -15.37
C ALA A 138 10.02 10.29 -14.18
N PHE A 139 10.27 9.01 -13.87
CA PHE A 139 9.60 8.32 -12.78
C PHE A 139 10.62 7.75 -11.81
N ILE A 140 10.38 7.96 -10.52
CA ILE A 140 11.10 7.32 -9.43
C ILE A 140 10.11 6.73 -8.42
N GLY A 141 10.36 5.50 -7.98
CA GLY A 141 9.56 4.79 -6.99
C GLY A 141 10.27 4.66 -5.66
N PHE A 142 9.56 4.88 -4.58
CA PHE A 142 9.95 4.55 -3.22
C PHE A 142 9.07 3.43 -2.71
N THR A 143 9.65 2.41 -2.09
CA THR A 143 8.90 1.32 -1.47
C THR A 143 9.61 0.81 -0.23
N GLY A 144 8.84 0.37 0.77
CA GLY A 144 9.36 -0.27 1.97
C GLY A 144 9.34 -1.79 1.91
N THR A 145 8.61 -2.36 0.97
CA THR A 145 8.39 -3.80 0.82
C THR A 145 8.47 -4.22 -0.63
N PRO A 146 9.69 -4.37 -1.20
CA PRO A 146 9.82 -4.97 -2.51
C PRO A 146 9.30 -6.41 -2.43
N ILE A 147 8.31 -6.76 -3.24
CA ILE A 147 7.77 -8.11 -3.33
C ILE A 147 8.51 -8.80 -4.48
N GLU A 148 9.30 -9.82 -4.18
CA GLU A 148 10.13 -10.52 -5.16
C GLU A 148 9.33 -11.15 -6.32
N GLN A 149 8.08 -11.54 -6.09
CA GLN A 149 7.21 -12.10 -7.13
C GLN A 149 6.65 -11.03 -8.09
N ASP A 150 6.50 -9.79 -7.62
CA ASP A 150 6.04 -8.65 -8.43
C ASP A 150 7.21 -7.74 -8.86
N ASP A 151 8.44 -8.09 -8.52
CA ASP A 151 9.64 -7.26 -8.70
C ASP A 151 9.97 -7.02 -10.19
N ASN A 152 9.66 -7.97 -11.06
CA ASN A 152 9.82 -7.78 -12.49
C ASN A 152 8.95 -6.62 -13.00
N ASP A 153 7.70 -6.53 -12.55
CA ASP A 153 6.80 -5.45 -12.95
C ASP A 153 7.28 -4.08 -12.43
N THR A 154 7.87 -4.03 -11.23
CA THR A 154 8.41 -2.78 -10.66
C THR A 154 9.66 -2.33 -11.40
N ARG A 155 10.56 -3.24 -11.79
CA ARG A 155 11.75 -2.95 -12.59
C ARG A 155 11.43 -2.54 -14.01
N GLU A 156 10.41 -3.11 -14.62
CA GLU A 156 9.93 -2.69 -15.94
C GLU A 156 9.42 -1.23 -15.92
N VAL A 157 8.83 -0.81 -14.80
CA VAL A 157 8.26 0.53 -14.65
C VAL A 157 9.30 1.57 -14.26
N PHE A 158 10.14 1.28 -13.28
CA PHE A 158 11.07 2.26 -12.69
C PHE A 158 12.54 2.05 -13.07
N GLY A 159 12.88 0.91 -13.69
CA GLY A 159 14.27 0.52 -13.93
C GLY A 159 14.90 -0.18 -12.72
N ASN A 160 16.22 -0.27 -12.72
CA ASN A 160 16.97 -0.92 -11.64
C ASN A 160 16.91 -0.13 -10.34
N TYR A 161 17.15 -0.82 -9.21
CA TYR A 161 17.29 -0.17 -7.91
C TYR A 161 18.43 0.86 -7.94
N ILE A 162 18.12 2.05 -7.43
CA ILE A 162 19.11 3.11 -7.23
C ILE A 162 19.82 2.88 -5.91
N ASP A 163 19.05 2.49 -4.89
CA ASP A 163 19.52 2.27 -3.53
C ASP A 163 18.61 1.27 -2.80
N ILE A 164 19.21 0.47 -1.91
CA ILE A 164 18.52 -0.50 -1.05
C ILE A 164 18.96 -0.22 0.38
N TYR A 165 18.01 0.17 1.22
CA TYR A 165 18.20 0.31 2.66
C TYR A 165 17.25 -0.66 3.35
N ASP A 166 17.74 -1.85 3.63
CA ASP A 166 16.93 -2.96 4.15
C ASP A 166 16.75 -2.89 5.68
N MET A 167 16.02 -3.87 6.22
CA MET A 167 15.72 -3.93 7.63
C MET A 167 16.99 -4.20 8.47
N THR A 168 17.91 -5.01 7.96
CA THR A 168 19.14 -5.36 8.67
C THR A 168 20.01 -4.12 8.86
N GLN A 169 20.25 -3.41 7.78
CA GLN A 169 21.03 -2.18 7.81
C GLN A 169 20.36 -1.11 8.70
N ALA A 170 19.03 -0.98 8.62
CA ALA A 170 18.28 -0.02 9.42
C ALA A 170 18.36 -0.30 10.93
N VAL A 171 18.47 -1.58 11.33
CA VAL A 171 18.70 -1.98 12.72
C VAL A 171 20.15 -1.71 13.13
N GLU A 172 21.13 -2.03 12.28
CA GLU A 172 22.55 -1.77 12.55
C GLU A 172 22.82 -0.28 12.74
N ASP A 173 22.19 0.57 11.93
CA ASP A 173 22.27 2.02 12.02
C ASP A 173 21.46 2.62 13.18
N GLY A 174 20.69 1.82 13.91
CA GLY A 174 19.81 2.26 14.99
C GLY A 174 18.60 3.07 14.53
N ALA A 175 18.27 3.06 13.24
CA ALA A 175 17.10 3.74 12.68
C ALA A 175 15.80 3.00 13.00
N THR A 176 15.87 1.68 13.16
CA THR A 176 14.75 0.82 13.55
C THR A 176 15.18 -0.15 14.64
N VAL A 177 14.19 -0.82 15.26
CA VAL A 177 14.45 -1.86 16.24
C VAL A 177 14.34 -3.25 15.61
N PRO A 178 15.03 -4.27 16.18
CA PRO A 178 14.88 -5.64 15.71
C PRO A 178 13.45 -6.12 15.83
N VAL A 179 13.00 -6.90 14.85
CA VAL A 179 11.69 -7.56 14.85
C VAL A 179 11.90 -9.02 15.21
N TYR A 180 11.29 -9.46 16.29
CA TYR A 180 11.28 -10.85 16.72
C TYR A 180 9.95 -11.47 16.33
N TYR A 181 10.01 -12.56 15.56
CA TYR A 181 8.83 -13.31 15.18
C TYR A 181 8.64 -14.51 16.08
N GLU A 182 7.48 -14.60 16.73
CA GLU A 182 7.07 -15.75 17.54
C GLU A 182 5.81 -16.35 16.93
N SER A 183 5.92 -17.56 16.39
CA SER A 183 4.79 -18.32 15.89
C SER A 183 4.14 -19.07 17.06
N ARG A 184 2.89 -18.79 17.35
CA ARG A 184 2.12 -19.44 18.40
C ARG A 184 0.98 -20.24 17.79
N LEU A 185 0.88 -21.51 18.21
CA LEU A 185 -0.21 -22.40 17.83
C LEU A 185 -1.21 -22.49 18.99
N VAL A 186 -2.40 -22.00 18.76
CA VAL A 186 -3.52 -22.17 19.68
C VAL A 186 -4.28 -23.43 19.29
N LYS A 187 -4.39 -24.40 20.20
CA LYS A 187 -5.24 -25.58 19.99
C LYS A 187 -6.69 -25.16 20.13
N LEU A 188 -7.45 -25.36 19.06
CA LEU A 188 -8.88 -25.08 19.03
C LEU A 188 -9.60 -26.39 19.29
N ASP A 189 -10.20 -26.55 20.46
CA ASP A 189 -11.14 -27.61 20.76
C ASP A 189 -12.53 -27.12 20.31
N LEU A 190 -12.85 -27.34 19.03
CA LEU A 190 -14.16 -27.02 18.47
C LEU A 190 -15.15 -28.10 18.92
N ASP A 191 -16.31 -27.67 19.40
CA ASP A 191 -17.39 -28.58 19.72
C ASP A 191 -18.04 -29.16 18.44
N GLU A 192 -18.74 -30.31 18.62
CA GLU A 192 -19.40 -31.00 17.49
C GLU A 192 -20.48 -30.14 16.82
N ASP A 193 -21.10 -29.21 17.53
CA ASP A 193 -22.16 -28.36 16.99
C ASP A 193 -21.58 -27.26 16.10
N THR A 194 -20.41 -26.69 16.45
CA THR A 194 -19.66 -25.75 15.60
C THR A 194 -19.14 -26.43 14.33
N LEU A 195 -18.69 -27.69 14.43
CA LEU A 195 -18.29 -28.49 13.27
C LEU A 195 -19.45 -28.77 12.33
N LYS A 196 -20.64 -29.12 12.87
CA LYS A 196 -21.87 -29.35 12.07
C LYS A 196 -22.32 -28.07 11.35
N LEU A 197 -22.31 -26.91 12.02
CA LEU A 197 -22.68 -25.65 11.40
C LEU A 197 -21.76 -25.32 10.22
N LEU A 198 -20.46 -25.64 10.32
CA LEU A 198 -19.50 -25.46 9.24
C LEU A 198 -19.75 -26.41 8.07
N ASP A 199 -20.14 -27.66 8.35
CA ASP A 199 -20.47 -28.65 7.33
C ASP A 199 -21.81 -28.31 6.64
N ASP A 200 -22.83 -27.84 7.36
CA ASP A 200 -24.11 -27.37 6.80
C ASP A 200 -23.96 -26.12 5.90
N GLU A 201 -23.08 -25.17 6.25
CA GLU A 201 -22.76 -24.05 5.36
C GLU A 201 -21.97 -24.49 4.11
N TYR A 202 -21.14 -25.50 4.26
CA TYR A 202 -20.38 -26.08 3.16
C TYR A 202 -21.30 -26.79 2.15
N ASP A 203 -22.27 -27.57 2.63
CA ASP A 203 -23.24 -28.28 1.79
C ASP A 203 -24.15 -27.30 1.03
N LYS A 204 -24.61 -26.24 1.67
CA LYS A 204 -25.39 -25.17 1.01
C LYS A 204 -24.60 -24.47 -0.13
N LEU A 205 -23.30 -24.24 0.04
CA LEU A 205 -22.44 -23.66 -0.98
C LEU A 205 -22.15 -24.63 -2.14
N ALA A 206 -22.17 -25.95 -1.86
CA ALA A 206 -21.98 -26.99 -2.86
C ALA A 206 -23.22 -27.21 -3.75
N GLU A 207 -24.43 -26.95 -3.23
CA GLU A 207 -25.69 -27.11 -3.95
C GLU A 207 -25.97 -25.99 -5.00
N GLU A 208 -25.31 -24.84 -4.92
CA GLU A 208 -25.57 -23.66 -5.78
C GLU A 208 -24.98 -23.71 -7.19
N GLY A 209 -24.53 -24.85 -7.72
CA GLY A 209 -24.39 -25.14 -9.17
C GLY A 209 -23.01 -24.91 -9.84
N ALA A 210 -22.73 -25.65 -10.64
CA ALA A 210 -21.84 -26.65 -11.21
C ALA A 210 -20.66 -26.26 -12.15
N ASP A 211 -20.39 -25.05 -12.62
CA ASP A 211 -19.36 -24.81 -13.65
C ASP A 211 -18.20 -23.87 -13.28
N GLU A 212 -18.08 -23.50 -12.02
CA GLU A 212 -16.99 -22.71 -11.48
C GLU A 212 -16.24 -23.42 -10.35
N GLN A 213 -15.88 -24.67 -10.53
CA GLN A 213 -15.38 -25.56 -9.45
C GLN A 213 -14.17 -24.99 -8.72
N ASP A 214 -13.20 -24.36 -9.40
CA ASP A 214 -11.98 -23.86 -8.75
C ASP A 214 -12.21 -22.56 -7.96
N ILE A 215 -13.04 -21.67 -8.46
CA ILE A 215 -13.38 -20.42 -7.77
C ILE A 215 -14.29 -20.70 -6.57
N LYS A 216 -15.22 -21.66 -6.70
CA LYS A 216 -16.10 -22.07 -5.61
C LYS A 216 -15.32 -22.79 -4.51
N ARG A 217 -14.40 -23.68 -4.86
CA ARG A 217 -13.56 -24.39 -3.89
C ARG A 217 -12.72 -23.44 -3.07
N SER A 218 -12.05 -22.49 -3.71
CA SER A 218 -11.27 -21.46 -3.02
C SER A 218 -12.14 -20.53 -2.16
N LYS A 219 -13.34 -20.16 -2.62
CA LYS A 219 -14.29 -19.36 -1.82
C LYS A 219 -14.83 -20.15 -0.63
N SER A 220 -15.11 -21.44 -0.79
CA SER A 220 -15.62 -22.30 0.30
C SER A 220 -14.56 -22.59 1.36
N GLU A 221 -13.31 -22.85 0.96
CA GLU A 221 -12.18 -23.02 1.88
C GLU A 221 -11.92 -21.74 2.68
N ASN A 222 -11.99 -20.57 2.03
CA ASN A 222 -11.85 -19.28 2.70
C ASN A 222 -13.04 -18.95 3.63
N ALA A 223 -14.27 -19.33 3.26
CA ALA A 223 -15.45 -19.16 4.10
C ALA A 223 -15.37 -20.03 5.34
N ARG A 224 -14.98 -21.31 5.17
CA ARG A 224 -14.78 -22.25 6.29
C ARG A 224 -13.68 -21.77 7.23
N LEU A 225 -12.53 -21.32 6.71
CA LEU A 225 -11.46 -20.78 7.52
C LEU A 225 -11.93 -19.52 8.29
N ARG A 226 -12.70 -18.65 7.67
CA ARG A 226 -13.26 -17.47 8.32
C ARG A 226 -14.24 -17.84 9.41
N ALA A 227 -15.15 -18.77 9.18
CA ALA A 227 -16.11 -19.25 10.17
C ALA A 227 -15.40 -19.86 11.39
N LEU A 228 -14.36 -20.66 11.16
CA LEU A 228 -13.49 -21.20 12.22
C LEU A 228 -12.82 -20.12 13.05
N LEU A 229 -12.21 -19.13 12.37
CA LEU A 229 -11.47 -18.06 13.04
C LEU A 229 -12.36 -17.03 13.73
N SER A 230 -13.62 -16.88 13.29
CA SER A 230 -14.61 -15.98 13.90
C SER A 230 -15.54 -16.68 14.91
N ALA A 231 -15.39 -17.98 15.14
CA ALA A 231 -16.17 -18.69 16.14
C ALA A 231 -15.91 -18.11 17.56
N PRO A 232 -16.96 -17.85 18.37
CA PRO A 232 -16.78 -17.20 19.69
C PRO A 232 -15.81 -17.93 20.60
N GLN A 233 -15.77 -19.25 20.56
CA GLN A 233 -14.84 -20.07 21.34
C GLN A 233 -13.39 -19.91 20.88
N THR A 234 -13.17 -19.80 19.57
CA THR A 234 -11.85 -19.53 18.98
C THR A 234 -11.34 -18.17 19.42
N ILE A 235 -12.19 -17.15 19.33
CA ILE A 235 -11.85 -15.78 19.73
C ILE A 235 -11.56 -15.72 21.23
N ASP A 236 -12.39 -16.33 22.08
CA ASP A 236 -12.18 -16.36 23.52
C ASP A 236 -10.85 -17.04 23.90
N THR A 237 -10.56 -18.19 23.29
CA THR A 237 -9.30 -18.92 23.51
C THR A 237 -8.09 -18.10 23.06
N LEU A 238 -8.18 -17.45 21.89
CA LEU A 238 -7.13 -16.61 21.36
C LEU A 238 -6.92 -15.36 22.23
N CYS A 239 -7.99 -14.70 22.65
CA CYS A 239 -7.90 -13.54 23.54
C CYS A 239 -7.25 -13.89 24.87
N LYS A 240 -7.60 -15.02 25.48
CA LYS A 240 -6.98 -15.52 26.71
C LYS A 240 -5.48 -15.80 26.51
N ASP A 241 -5.09 -16.41 25.40
CA ASP A 241 -3.69 -16.67 25.09
C ASP A 241 -2.91 -15.36 24.89
N ILE A 242 -3.46 -14.40 24.16
CA ILE A 242 -2.84 -13.09 23.95
C ILE A 242 -2.64 -12.36 25.28
N ILE A 243 -3.68 -12.31 26.13
CA ILE A 243 -3.60 -11.65 27.44
C ILE A 243 -2.55 -12.33 28.33
N ASN A 244 -2.59 -13.65 28.44
CA ASN A 244 -1.62 -14.40 29.23
C ASN A 244 -0.19 -14.19 28.74
N HIS A 245 0.02 -14.19 27.42
CA HIS A 245 1.32 -13.91 26.82
C HIS A 245 1.81 -12.50 27.16
N TYR A 246 0.92 -11.50 27.03
CA TYR A 246 1.26 -10.11 27.33
C TYR A 246 1.61 -9.92 28.81
N GLU A 247 0.79 -10.42 29.70
CA GLU A 247 0.99 -10.28 31.16
C GLU A 247 2.22 -11.01 31.65
N ASN A 248 2.46 -12.24 31.18
CA ASN A 248 3.59 -13.05 31.66
C ASN A 248 4.94 -12.66 31.07
N ASN A 249 4.96 -12.17 29.83
CA ASN A 249 6.21 -11.92 29.11
C ASN A 249 6.52 -10.44 28.89
N ARG A 250 5.55 -9.55 29.15
CA ARG A 250 5.65 -8.12 28.84
C ARG A 250 5.21 -7.18 29.96
N ALA A 251 4.66 -7.69 31.05
CA ALA A 251 4.18 -6.87 32.17
C ALA A 251 5.28 -5.99 32.78
N ASP A 252 6.52 -6.46 32.77
CA ASP A 252 7.69 -5.72 33.28
C ASP A 252 8.17 -4.62 32.34
N LEU A 253 7.66 -4.59 31.07
CA LEU A 253 7.99 -3.56 30.10
C LEU A 253 6.96 -2.43 30.17
N LEU A 254 7.06 -1.57 31.16
CA LEU A 254 6.12 -0.46 31.44
C LEU A 254 5.82 0.49 30.28
N THR A 255 6.58 0.41 29.18
CA THR A 255 6.43 1.26 28.00
C THR A 255 5.92 0.51 26.75
N GLY A 256 5.63 -0.78 26.87
CA GLY A 256 5.18 -1.61 25.77
C GLY A 256 3.76 -1.26 25.33
N LYS A 257 3.56 -1.08 24.00
CA LYS A 257 2.23 -0.98 23.37
C LYS A 257 1.96 -2.28 22.64
N ALA A 258 0.71 -2.75 22.70
CA ALA A 258 0.24 -3.87 21.91
C ALA A 258 -0.67 -3.38 20.78
N MET A 259 -0.57 -4.01 19.62
CA MET A 259 -1.48 -3.82 18.51
C MET A 259 -2.02 -5.18 18.09
N ILE A 260 -3.32 -5.35 18.16
CA ILE A 260 -4.00 -6.57 17.71
C ILE A 260 -4.56 -6.31 16.31
N VAL A 261 -4.24 -7.21 15.38
CA VAL A 261 -4.73 -7.16 14.01
C VAL A 261 -5.67 -8.33 13.81
N ALA A 262 -6.95 -8.05 13.69
CA ALA A 262 -7.97 -9.06 13.42
C ALA A 262 -7.99 -9.44 11.92
N ILE A 263 -8.52 -10.63 11.62
CA ILE A 263 -8.63 -11.15 10.25
C ILE A 263 -9.54 -10.28 9.38
N ASP A 264 -10.61 -9.75 9.97
CA ASP A 264 -11.51 -8.79 9.35
C ASP A 264 -12.12 -7.84 10.39
N ARG A 265 -12.93 -6.89 9.90
CA ARG A 265 -13.53 -5.86 10.75
C ARG A 265 -14.58 -6.42 11.70
N ALA A 266 -15.32 -7.44 11.30
CA ALA A 266 -16.36 -8.04 12.12
C ALA A 266 -15.78 -8.79 13.32
N THR A 267 -14.64 -9.46 13.13
CA THR A 267 -13.91 -10.22 14.18
C THR A 267 -13.15 -9.28 15.14
N GLY A 268 -12.89 -8.02 14.74
CA GLY A 268 -12.13 -7.04 15.55
C GLY A 268 -13.00 -6.16 16.44
N ILE A 269 -14.32 -6.35 16.45
CA ILE A 269 -15.30 -5.65 17.28
C ILE A 269 -15.71 -6.51 18.46
#